data_01986eac174c129a23566cb02dda6383
#
_entry.id   01986eac174c129a23566cb02dda6383
#
_cell.length_a   1.000
_cell.length_b   1.000
_cell.length_c   1.000
_cell.angle_alpha   90.00
_cell.angle_beta   90.00
_cell.angle_gamma   90.00
#
_symmetry.space_group_name_H-M   'P 1'
#
loop_
_entity.id
_entity.type
_entity.pdbx_description
1 polymer ?
#
loop_
_entity_poly.entity_id
_entity_poly.type
_entity_poly.pdbx_seq_one_letter_code
_entity_poly.pdbx_strand_id
1 'polypeptide(L)'
;MNPPVVPLQRPTFREACRLWLKIGCLSFGGPAGQISLMHEELVAKRRWVDESRFQHALQFCILLPGPEAQQLATYLGWWLHGTRGGIVAGTLFVLPAAILLLVLSWGYALWGAVPWVSAALQGLQPAVVALIGVALIRLSTRWLRTPKLWLMALGTWLGIRRGLPFPLLLLMAFVISLLWQGIRPAVPVASRPDGLEPSSAPSSKPRTDWKRSVRVFLVCMVLWWLPVGLVAAWLGAGHVLVKEGVFFSGASVITFGGAYAVLPYVAQQAVEQFHWVSSSEMMAGMALAESTPGPLIIVLQFIGFLGAWHQPGPLSPWMSGILGAGLTSWTTFFPSFLWIFLGAPWVERLQGLKHWERWMGVVSAGVVGMIMHLAWGLGVSALGTADGRVDGPALIILVVAFGLMRWGRWPSGAVILLSAVLGILRAQLGL
;
A
#
# COMPACT_ATOMS: atom_id res chain seq x y z
N MET A 1 -28.07 -16.97 -29.02
CA MET A 1 -28.92 -15.93 -28.42
C MET A 1 -28.02 -15.09 -27.53
N ASN A 2 -27.77 -13.84 -27.92
CA ASN A 2 -27.06 -12.91 -27.03
C ASN A 2 -27.96 -12.60 -25.84
N PRO A 3 -27.45 -12.67 -24.58
CA PRO A 3 -28.27 -12.30 -23.44
C PRO A 3 -28.68 -10.82 -23.57
N PRO A 4 -29.88 -10.46 -23.09
CA PRO A 4 -30.37 -9.09 -23.21
C PRO A 4 -29.39 -8.13 -22.49
N VAL A 5 -28.98 -7.08 -23.23
CA VAL A 5 -28.15 -6.01 -22.66
C VAL A 5 -29.01 -5.26 -21.64
N VAL A 6 -28.85 -5.62 -20.37
CA VAL A 6 -29.52 -4.92 -19.26
C VAL A 6 -28.86 -3.54 -19.10
N PRO A 7 -29.62 -2.44 -19.17
CA PRO A 7 -29.05 -1.10 -19.08
C PRO A 7 -28.33 -0.87 -17.75
N LEU A 8 -27.17 -0.21 -17.82
CA LEU A 8 -26.41 0.20 -16.64
C LEU A 8 -27.23 1.17 -15.78
N GLN A 9 -27.38 0.86 -14.51
CA GLN A 9 -28.07 1.74 -13.56
C GLN A 9 -27.12 2.86 -13.12
N ARG A 10 -27.49 4.12 -13.31
CA ARG A 10 -26.74 5.25 -12.76
C ARG A 10 -27.21 5.52 -11.33
N PRO A 11 -26.34 5.33 -10.32
CA PRO A 11 -26.71 5.59 -8.93
C PRO A 11 -26.90 7.09 -8.67
N THR A 12 -27.70 7.41 -7.67
CA THR A 12 -27.70 8.75 -7.08
C THR A 12 -26.39 8.98 -6.32
N PHE A 13 -25.98 10.23 -6.18
CA PHE A 13 -24.75 10.56 -5.43
C PHE A 13 -24.78 10.04 -3.98
N ARG A 14 -25.96 10.10 -3.33
CA ARG A 14 -26.14 9.61 -1.96
C ARG A 14 -25.98 8.08 -1.84
N GLU A 15 -26.49 7.34 -2.81
CA GLU A 15 -26.31 5.88 -2.87
C GLU A 15 -24.85 5.52 -3.08
N ALA A 16 -24.16 6.26 -3.97
CA ALA A 16 -22.73 6.08 -4.19
C ALA A 16 -21.92 6.34 -2.92
N CYS A 17 -22.19 7.43 -2.18
CA CYS A 17 -21.52 7.72 -0.91
C CYS A 17 -21.71 6.58 0.12
N ARG A 18 -22.92 6.06 0.28
CA ARG A 18 -23.20 4.95 1.19
C ARG A 18 -22.44 3.69 0.80
N LEU A 19 -22.37 3.41 -0.51
CA LEU A 19 -21.65 2.26 -0.99
C LEU A 19 -20.14 2.39 -0.77
N TRP A 20 -19.55 3.54 -1.07
CA TRP A 20 -18.12 3.76 -0.86
C TRP A 20 -17.73 3.66 0.62
N LEU A 21 -18.55 4.18 1.52
CA LEU A 21 -18.35 4.01 2.96
C LEU A 21 -18.44 2.53 3.36
N LYS A 22 -19.44 1.79 2.86
CA LYS A 22 -19.57 0.35 3.08
C LYS A 22 -18.34 -0.40 2.61
N ILE A 23 -17.86 -0.12 1.39
CA ILE A 23 -16.65 -0.73 0.85
C ILE A 23 -15.45 -0.41 1.74
N GLY A 24 -15.27 0.85 2.16
CA GLY A 24 -14.18 1.24 3.05
C GLY A 24 -14.19 0.47 4.38
N CYS A 25 -15.36 0.27 4.98
CA CYS A 25 -15.51 -0.49 6.24
C CYS A 25 -15.30 -2.01 6.08
N LEU A 26 -15.54 -2.57 4.89
CA LEU A 26 -15.48 -4.01 4.64
C LEU A 26 -14.25 -4.45 3.82
N SER A 27 -13.34 -3.56 3.52
CA SER A 27 -12.17 -3.78 2.66
C SER A 27 -11.05 -4.53 3.37
N PHE A 28 -11.26 -5.78 3.72
CA PHE A 28 -10.23 -6.68 4.27
C PHE A 28 -9.50 -7.46 3.17
N GLY A 29 -8.33 -8.05 3.50
CA GLY A 29 -7.62 -9.00 2.63
C GLY A 29 -6.68 -8.36 1.60
N GLY A 30 -6.22 -7.16 1.86
CA GLY A 30 -5.25 -6.45 1.01
C GLY A 30 -5.81 -6.04 -0.36
N PRO A 31 -4.96 -5.60 -1.31
CA PRO A 31 -5.43 -5.04 -2.59
C PRO A 31 -6.34 -5.99 -3.39
N ALA A 32 -6.04 -7.29 -3.40
CA ALA A 32 -6.82 -8.27 -4.15
C ALA A 32 -8.23 -8.43 -3.58
N GLY A 33 -8.39 -8.51 -2.25
CA GLY A 33 -9.69 -8.59 -1.59
C GLY A 33 -10.52 -7.32 -1.80
N GLN A 34 -9.88 -6.16 -1.73
CA GLN A 34 -10.51 -4.86 -1.94
C GLN A 34 -11.02 -4.68 -3.38
N ILE A 35 -10.20 -5.04 -4.36
CA ILE A 35 -10.58 -5.01 -5.79
C ILE A 35 -11.73 -5.99 -6.04
N SER A 36 -11.67 -7.20 -5.47
CA SER A 36 -12.75 -8.19 -5.60
C SER A 36 -14.06 -7.69 -4.99
N LEU A 37 -14.02 -7.06 -3.82
CA LEU A 37 -15.20 -6.46 -3.18
C LEU A 37 -15.80 -5.33 -4.05
N MET A 38 -14.95 -4.46 -4.61
CA MET A 38 -15.41 -3.41 -5.52
C MET A 38 -16.05 -3.99 -6.79
N HIS A 39 -15.45 -5.04 -7.36
CA HIS A 39 -16.00 -5.74 -8.51
C HIS A 39 -17.37 -6.35 -8.19
N GLU A 40 -17.46 -7.08 -7.10
CA GLU A 40 -18.72 -7.71 -6.66
C GLU A 40 -19.84 -6.68 -6.45
N GLU A 41 -19.53 -5.57 -5.76
CA GLU A 41 -20.53 -4.56 -5.42
C GLU A 41 -20.92 -3.68 -6.62
N LEU A 42 -19.99 -3.30 -7.49
CA LEU A 42 -20.22 -2.35 -8.59
C LEU A 42 -20.62 -3.03 -9.91
N VAL A 43 -20.01 -4.19 -10.20
CA VAL A 43 -20.22 -4.90 -11.47
C VAL A 43 -21.27 -6.00 -11.31
N ALA A 44 -21.03 -6.97 -10.41
CA ALA A 44 -21.87 -8.16 -10.30
C ALA A 44 -23.25 -7.85 -9.68
N LYS A 45 -23.29 -7.15 -8.54
CA LYS A 45 -24.54 -6.91 -7.80
C LYS A 45 -25.34 -5.73 -8.34
N ARG A 46 -24.71 -4.55 -8.49
CA ARG A 46 -25.43 -3.31 -8.82
C ARG A 46 -25.41 -2.94 -10.30
N ARG A 47 -24.46 -3.50 -11.05
CA ARG A 47 -24.27 -3.19 -12.47
C ARG A 47 -24.17 -1.70 -12.76
N TRP A 48 -23.47 -0.97 -11.88
CA TRP A 48 -23.18 0.46 -12.08
C TRP A 48 -22.03 0.67 -13.06
N VAL A 49 -21.15 -0.32 -13.17
CA VAL A 49 -19.98 -0.33 -14.04
C VAL A 49 -19.98 -1.63 -14.83
N ASP A 50 -19.71 -1.57 -16.13
CA ASP A 50 -19.52 -2.78 -16.94
C ASP A 50 -18.15 -3.42 -16.70
N GLU A 51 -18.05 -4.72 -16.97
CA GLU A 51 -16.83 -5.50 -16.77
C GLU A 51 -15.63 -4.92 -17.52
N SER A 52 -15.82 -4.53 -18.79
CA SER A 52 -14.75 -3.97 -19.61
C SER A 52 -14.21 -2.68 -19.01
N ARG A 53 -15.09 -1.78 -18.57
CA ARG A 53 -14.70 -0.52 -17.92
C ARG A 53 -13.97 -0.76 -16.62
N PHE A 54 -14.44 -1.70 -15.79
CA PHE A 54 -13.78 -2.06 -14.53
C PHE A 54 -12.36 -2.58 -14.78
N GLN A 55 -12.18 -3.48 -15.73
CA GLN A 55 -10.88 -4.04 -16.07
C GLN A 55 -9.92 -2.97 -16.65
N HIS A 56 -10.42 -2.08 -17.50
CA HIS A 56 -9.61 -0.95 -18.00
C HIS A 56 -9.19 -0.01 -16.89
N ALA A 57 -10.10 0.31 -15.96
CA ALA A 57 -9.79 1.14 -14.80
C ALA A 57 -8.72 0.49 -13.93
N LEU A 58 -8.85 -0.81 -13.66
CA LEU A 58 -7.89 -1.57 -12.87
C LEU A 58 -6.50 -1.59 -13.52
N GLN A 59 -6.42 -1.90 -14.82
CA GLN A 59 -5.16 -1.89 -15.55
C GLN A 59 -4.48 -0.52 -15.50
N PHE A 60 -5.25 0.55 -15.63
CA PHE A 60 -4.72 1.90 -15.52
C PHE A 60 -4.17 2.20 -14.12
N CYS A 61 -4.91 1.86 -13.07
CA CYS A 61 -4.49 2.10 -11.69
C CYS A 61 -3.22 1.31 -11.32
N ILE A 62 -3.05 0.09 -11.82
CA ILE A 62 -1.83 -0.71 -11.61
C ILE A 62 -0.57 -0.04 -12.21
N LEU A 63 -0.74 0.79 -13.24
CA LEU A 63 0.35 1.51 -13.90
C LEU A 63 0.78 2.79 -13.18
N LEU A 64 -0.06 3.30 -12.27
CA LEU A 64 0.21 4.54 -11.55
C LEU A 64 0.95 4.28 -10.24
N PRO A 65 1.79 5.23 -9.76
CA PRO A 65 2.34 5.13 -8.43
C PRO A 65 1.26 5.40 -7.38
N GLY A 66 1.25 4.60 -6.31
CA GLY A 66 0.33 4.76 -5.19
C GLY A 66 -0.55 3.53 -4.89
N PRO A 67 -1.51 3.66 -3.96
CA PRO A 67 -2.42 2.58 -3.55
C PRO A 67 -3.44 2.24 -4.65
N GLU A 68 -3.24 1.13 -5.36
CA GLU A 68 -4.06 0.70 -6.51
C GLU A 68 -5.56 0.66 -6.21
N ALA A 69 -5.94 0.11 -5.05
CA ALA A 69 -7.36 -0.02 -4.68
C ALA A 69 -8.03 1.35 -4.42
N GLN A 70 -7.33 2.28 -3.76
CA GLN A 70 -7.83 3.65 -3.58
C GLN A 70 -7.92 4.39 -4.92
N GLN A 71 -6.93 4.21 -5.79
CA GLN A 71 -6.94 4.79 -7.13
C GLN A 71 -8.12 4.26 -7.95
N LEU A 72 -8.40 2.95 -7.88
CA LEU A 72 -9.55 2.34 -8.54
C LEU A 72 -10.87 2.92 -7.99
N ALA A 73 -11.01 3.03 -6.67
CA ALA A 73 -12.17 3.67 -6.05
C ALA A 73 -12.33 5.13 -6.53
N THR A 74 -11.25 5.90 -6.55
CA THR A 74 -11.22 7.29 -7.03
C THR A 74 -11.61 7.38 -8.50
N TYR A 75 -11.08 6.50 -9.36
CA TYR A 75 -11.38 6.48 -10.78
C TYR A 75 -12.86 6.13 -11.04
N LEU A 76 -13.35 5.07 -10.42
CA LEU A 76 -14.75 4.64 -10.60
C LEU A 76 -15.73 5.67 -10.03
N GLY A 77 -15.41 6.29 -8.89
CA GLY A 77 -16.18 7.41 -8.35
C GLY A 77 -16.19 8.62 -9.28
N TRP A 78 -15.03 8.94 -9.87
CA TRP A 78 -14.92 10.02 -10.87
C TRP A 78 -15.72 9.69 -12.14
N TRP A 79 -15.70 8.46 -12.60
CA TRP A 79 -16.47 8.04 -13.77
C TRP A 79 -17.98 8.13 -13.54
N LEU A 80 -18.46 7.81 -12.33
CA LEU A 80 -19.88 7.85 -11.98
C LEU A 80 -20.39 9.30 -11.76
N HIS A 81 -19.65 10.14 -11.05
CA HIS A 81 -20.12 11.45 -10.58
C HIS A 81 -19.11 12.60 -10.77
N GLY A 82 -18.17 12.47 -11.72
CA GLY A 82 -17.14 13.47 -11.97
C GLY A 82 -16.18 13.66 -10.80
N THR A 83 -15.53 14.82 -10.74
CA THR A 83 -14.49 15.10 -9.73
C THR A 83 -14.98 14.93 -8.29
N ARG A 84 -16.22 15.37 -8.00
CA ARG A 84 -16.83 15.20 -6.65
C ARG A 84 -16.96 13.72 -6.28
N GLY A 85 -17.42 12.89 -7.23
CA GLY A 85 -17.51 11.44 -7.02
C GLY A 85 -16.16 10.78 -6.75
N GLY A 86 -15.11 11.18 -7.48
CA GLY A 86 -13.76 10.68 -7.28
C GLY A 86 -13.20 11.04 -5.90
N ILE A 87 -13.35 12.31 -5.48
CA ILE A 87 -12.90 12.76 -4.15
C ILE A 87 -13.61 11.96 -3.06
N VAL A 88 -14.93 11.88 -3.12
CA VAL A 88 -15.72 11.19 -2.11
C VAL A 88 -15.41 9.70 -2.06
N ALA A 89 -15.33 9.03 -3.21
CA ALA A 89 -15.03 7.59 -3.26
C ALA A 89 -13.64 7.27 -2.70
N GLY A 90 -12.60 7.98 -3.14
CA GLY A 90 -11.24 7.76 -2.67
C GLY A 90 -11.06 8.08 -1.18
N THR A 91 -11.74 9.13 -0.69
CA THR A 91 -11.70 9.50 0.74
C THR A 91 -12.45 8.50 1.60
N LEU A 92 -13.70 8.15 1.26
CA LEU A 92 -14.52 7.20 2.03
C LEU A 92 -13.96 5.78 2.00
N PHE A 93 -13.17 5.43 1.00
CA PHE A 93 -12.46 4.16 0.95
C PHE A 93 -11.35 4.06 2.01
N VAL A 94 -10.65 5.16 2.31
CA VAL A 94 -9.52 5.21 3.25
C VAL A 94 -9.94 5.62 4.66
N LEU A 95 -10.91 6.51 4.78
CA LEU A 95 -11.28 7.16 6.03
C LEU A 95 -11.61 6.20 7.18
N PRO A 96 -12.40 5.11 7.00
CA PRO A 96 -12.67 4.16 8.08
C PRO A 96 -11.39 3.52 8.65
N ALA A 97 -10.48 3.12 7.76
CA ALA A 97 -9.18 2.57 8.13
C ALA A 97 -8.32 3.60 8.89
N ALA A 98 -8.29 4.83 8.39
CA ALA A 98 -7.50 5.90 9.00
C ALA A 98 -7.97 6.22 10.42
N ILE A 99 -9.29 6.28 10.65
CA ILE A 99 -9.85 6.50 11.99
C ILE A 99 -9.55 5.33 12.90
N LEU A 100 -9.77 4.10 12.44
CA LEU A 100 -9.54 2.90 13.24
C LEU A 100 -8.06 2.78 13.63
N LEU A 101 -7.15 2.94 12.66
CA LEU A 101 -5.72 2.82 12.93
C LEU A 101 -5.21 3.97 13.79
N LEU A 102 -5.78 5.19 13.69
CA LEU A 102 -5.46 6.28 14.60
C LEU A 102 -5.77 5.91 16.05
N VAL A 103 -6.96 5.34 16.30
CA VAL A 103 -7.37 4.88 17.63
C VAL A 103 -6.46 3.76 18.13
N LEU A 104 -6.11 2.80 17.26
CA LEU A 104 -5.19 1.71 17.60
C LEU A 104 -3.77 2.20 17.87
N SER A 105 -3.28 3.18 17.08
CA SER A 105 -1.97 3.81 17.30
C SER A 105 -1.91 4.52 18.65
N TRP A 106 -2.96 5.23 19.00
CA TRP A 106 -3.08 5.90 20.29
C TRP A 106 -3.14 4.88 21.43
N GLY A 107 -3.97 3.84 21.29
CA GLY A 107 -4.03 2.72 22.24
C GLY A 107 -2.67 2.05 22.42
N TYR A 108 -1.94 1.82 21.33
CA TYR A 108 -0.58 1.29 21.35
C TYR A 108 0.38 2.18 22.15
N ALA A 109 0.36 3.49 21.91
CA ALA A 109 1.23 4.44 22.60
C ALA A 109 0.95 4.52 24.12
N LEU A 110 -0.32 4.34 24.52
CA LEU A 110 -0.70 4.38 25.94
C LEU A 110 -0.49 3.06 26.68
N TRP A 111 -0.80 1.94 26.03
CA TRP A 111 -0.91 0.63 26.68
C TRP A 111 0.07 -0.42 26.15
N GLY A 112 0.87 -0.10 25.14
CA GLY A 112 1.80 -1.05 24.52
C GLY A 112 2.81 -1.65 25.50
N ALA A 113 3.19 -0.92 26.57
CA ALA A 113 4.08 -1.38 27.62
C ALA A 113 3.39 -2.23 28.71
N VAL A 114 2.06 -2.33 28.73
CA VAL A 114 1.34 -3.16 29.70
C VAL A 114 1.68 -4.65 29.44
N PRO A 115 2.02 -5.44 30.48
CA PRO A 115 2.61 -6.77 30.31
C PRO A 115 1.84 -7.71 29.38
N TRP A 116 0.51 -7.78 29.51
CA TRP A 116 -0.31 -8.66 28.64
C TRP A 116 -0.44 -8.12 27.20
N VAL A 117 -0.45 -6.79 27.02
CA VAL A 117 -0.43 -6.16 25.69
C VAL A 117 0.93 -6.39 25.03
N SER A 118 2.02 -6.17 25.75
CA SER A 118 3.37 -6.44 25.27
C SER A 118 3.55 -7.90 24.87
N ALA A 119 3.04 -8.83 25.67
CA ALA A 119 3.05 -10.26 25.34
C ALA A 119 2.26 -10.59 24.05
N ALA A 120 1.08 -10.00 23.90
CA ALA A 120 0.32 -10.14 22.66
C ALA A 120 1.10 -9.60 21.45
N LEU A 121 1.69 -8.42 21.58
CA LEU A 121 2.50 -7.78 20.52
C LEU A 121 3.75 -8.59 20.17
N GLN A 122 4.42 -9.21 21.15
CA GLN A 122 5.53 -10.12 20.90
C GLN A 122 5.10 -11.36 20.14
N GLY A 123 3.92 -11.92 20.42
CA GLY A 123 3.34 -13.02 19.66
C GLY A 123 3.00 -12.67 18.22
N LEU A 124 2.71 -11.37 17.93
CA LEU A 124 2.44 -10.91 16.56
C LEU A 124 3.69 -10.88 15.67
N GLN A 125 4.88 -10.63 16.25
CA GLN A 125 6.11 -10.41 15.47
C GLN A 125 6.45 -11.60 14.54
N PRO A 126 6.48 -12.87 15.01
CA PRO A 126 6.72 -14.02 14.15
C PRO A 126 5.66 -14.18 13.05
N ALA A 127 4.39 -13.86 13.35
CA ALA A 127 3.32 -13.93 12.36
C ALA A 127 3.49 -12.89 11.24
N VAL A 128 3.96 -11.68 11.56
CA VAL A 128 4.28 -10.66 10.55
C VAL A 128 5.44 -11.09 9.68
N VAL A 129 6.47 -11.72 10.24
CA VAL A 129 7.57 -12.29 9.44
C VAL A 129 7.05 -13.41 8.52
N ALA A 130 6.16 -14.27 9.01
CA ALA A 130 5.49 -15.28 8.19
C ALA A 130 4.69 -14.65 7.04
N LEU A 131 3.94 -13.59 7.31
CA LEU A 131 3.18 -12.82 6.32
C LEU A 131 4.09 -12.25 5.22
N ILE A 132 5.20 -11.61 5.62
CA ILE A 132 6.18 -11.08 4.67
C ILE A 132 6.79 -12.22 3.83
N GLY A 133 7.07 -13.37 4.44
CA GLY A 133 7.56 -14.56 3.75
C GLY A 133 6.56 -15.09 2.71
N VAL A 134 5.27 -15.17 3.05
CA VAL A 134 4.20 -15.56 2.12
C VAL A 134 4.07 -14.53 0.99
N ALA A 135 4.11 -13.24 1.30
CA ALA A 135 4.08 -12.16 0.31
C ALA A 135 5.30 -12.24 -0.63
N LEU A 136 6.50 -12.46 -0.09
CA LEU A 136 7.72 -12.63 -0.86
C LEU A 136 7.61 -13.77 -1.87
N ILE A 137 7.15 -14.95 -1.44
CA ILE A 137 6.96 -16.10 -2.34
C ILE A 137 5.91 -15.78 -3.43
N ARG A 138 4.78 -15.19 -3.04
CA ARG A 138 3.71 -14.83 -3.99
C ARG A 138 4.19 -13.82 -5.04
N LEU A 139 4.92 -12.79 -4.62
CA LEU A 139 5.40 -11.75 -5.52
C LEU A 139 6.56 -12.24 -6.39
N SER A 140 7.51 -13.02 -5.83
CA SER A 140 8.62 -13.57 -6.61
C SER A 140 8.14 -14.54 -7.68
N THR A 141 7.19 -15.43 -7.38
CA THR A 141 6.61 -16.35 -8.38
C THR A 141 5.82 -15.64 -9.47
N ARG A 142 5.20 -14.51 -9.14
CA ARG A 142 4.43 -13.70 -10.09
C ARG A 142 5.34 -12.86 -10.99
N TRP A 143 6.38 -12.24 -10.43
CA TRP A 143 7.18 -11.22 -11.10
C TRP A 143 8.52 -11.72 -11.64
N LEU A 144 9.21 -12.63 -10.93
CA LEU A 144 10.54 -13.10 -11.30
C LEU A 144 10.50 -14.32 -12.24
N ARG A 145 9.99 -14.14 -13.46
CA ARG A 145 9.82 -15.22 -14.43
C ARG A 145 11.08 -15.58 -15.22
N THR A 146 12.14 -14.80 -15.11
CA THR A 146 13.39 -15.03 -15.82
C THR A 146 14.58 -14.99 -14.87
N PRO A 147 15.68 -15.74 -15.13
CA PRO A 147 16.88 -15.68 -14.31
C PRO A 147 17.47 -14.28 -14.18
N LYS A 148 17.30 -13.44 -15.22
CA LYS A 148 17.76 -12.05 -15.21
C LYS A 148 17.09 -11.20 -14.15
N LEU A 149 15.77 -11.38 -13.94
CA LEU A 149 15.01 -10.69 -12.89
C LEU A 149 15.40 -11.17 -11.50
N TRP A 150 15.73 -12.46 -11.34
CA TRP A 150 16.29 -12.98 -10.09
C TRP A 150 17.66 -12.40 -9.77
N LEU A 151 18.54 -12.23 -10.76
CA LEU A 151 19.83 -11.55 -10.58
C LEU A 151 19.64 -10.09 -10.18
N MET A 152 18.64 -9.40 -10.73
CA MET A 152 18.33 -8.02 -10.35
C MET A 152 17.79 -7.94 -8.92
N ALA A 153 16.90 -8.85 -8.52
CA ALA A 153 16.41 -8.91 -7.15
C ALA A 153 17.54 -9.17 -6.15
N LEU A 154 18.42 -10.13 -6.44
CA LEU A 154 19.58 -10.42 -5.62
C LEU A 154 20.56 -9.25 -5.58
N GLY A 155 20.81 -8.61 -6.72
CA GLY A 155 21.66 -7.41 -6.81
C GLY A 155 21.11 -6.26 -5.96
N THR A 156 19.79 -6.06 -5.98
CA THR A 156 19.14 -5.05 -5.12
C THR A 156 19.30 -5.40 -3.65
N TRP A 157 19.04 -6.64 -3.27
CA TRP A 157 19.22 -7.12 -1.89
C TRP A 157 20.66 -6.91 -1.39
N LEU A 158 21.66 -7.28 -2.19
CA LEU A 158 23.08 -7.08 -1.87
C LEU A 158 23.45 -5.59 -1.81
N GLY A 159 22.93 -4.78 -2.73
CA GLY A 159 23.16 -3.33 -2.77
C GLY A 159 22.65 -2.65 -1.50
N ILE A 160 21.45 -3.00 -1.04
CA ILE A 160 20.88 -2.47 0.20
C ILE A 160 21.74 -2.89 1.40
N ARG A 161 22.18 -4.13 1.46
CA ARG A 161 23.10 -4.60 2.52
C ARG A 161 24.46 -3.88 2.53
N ARG A 162 24.85 -3.29 1.43
CA ARG A 162 26.05 -2.42 1.28
C ARG A 162 25.75 -0.95 1.58
N GLY A 163 24.53 -0.60 2.00
CA GLY A 163 24.13 0.76 2.34
C GLY A 163 23.74 1.64 1.14
N LEU A 164 23.55 1.04 -0.05
CA LEU A 164 23.08 1.81 -1.20
C LEU A 164 21.60 2.18 -1.05
N PRO A 165 21.21 3.43 -1.29
CA PRO A 165 19.82 3.85 -1.17
C PRO A 165 18.94 3.18 -2.22
N PHE A 166 17.77 2.69 -1.81
CA PHE A 166 16.85 1.96 -2.69
C PHE A 166 16.44 2.72 -3.96
N PRO A 167 16.14 4.05 -3.93
CA PRO A 167 15.87 4.80 -5.14
C PRO A 167 17.01 4.76 -6.17
N LEU A 168 18.25 4.77 -5.71
CA LEU A 168 19.43 4.65 -6.59
C LEU A 168 19.49 3.26 -7.23
N LEU A 169 19.21 2.20 -6.46
CA LEU A 169 19.17 0.84 -6.99
C LEU A 169 18.06 0.66 -8.04
N LEU A 170 16.89 1.29 -7.82
CA LEU A 170 15.82 1.31 -8.82
C LEU A 170 16.25 2.05 -10.11
N LEU A 171 16.93 3.19 -9.96
CA LEU A 171 17.47 3.94 -11.11
C LEU A 171 18.51 3.12 -11.88
N MET A 172 19.44 2.48 -11.17
CA MET A 172 20.42 1.57 -11.78
C MET A 172 19.75 0.42 -12.52
N ALA A 173 18.75 -0.21 -11.89
CA ALA A 173 17.96 -1.27 -12.49
C ALA A 173 17.21 -0.78 -13.74
N PHE A 174 16.68 0.43 -13.72
CA PHE A 174 16.06 1.07 -14.88
C PHE A 174 17.06 1.26 -16.02
N VAL A 175 18.23 1.85 -15.75
CA VAL A 175 19.29 2.06 -16.75
C VAL A 175 19.76 0.71 -17.34
N ILE A 176 19.98 -0.29 -16.50
CA ILE A 176 20.33 -1.65 -16.95
C ILE A 176 19.24 -2.22 -17.87
N SER A 177 17.96 -1.96 -17.56
CA SER A 177 16.83 -2.45 -18.38
C SER A 177 16.79 -1.82 -19.78
N LEU A 178 17.25 -0.58 -19.92
CA LEU A 178 17.35 0.08 -21.23
C LEU A 178 18.45 -0.56 -22.11
N LEU A 179 19.54 -0.95 -21.49
CA LEU A 179 20.69 -1.55 -22.16
C LEU A 179 20.50 -3.07 -22.43
N TRP A 180 19.71 -3.74 -21.62
CA TRP A 180 19.57 -5.20 -21.66
C TRP A 180 18.36 -5.63 -22.50
N GLN A 181 18.58 -5.91 -23.78
CA GLN A 181 17.57 -6.44 -24.67
C GLN A 181 17.13 -7.84 -24.24
N GLY A 182 15.81 -8.13 -24.30
CA GLY A 182 15.27 -9.47 -24.01
C GLY A 182 14.71 -9.69 -22.60
N ILE A 183 14.54 -8.63 -21.79
CA ILE A 183 13.69 -8.71 -20.58
C ILE A 183 12.23 -8.73 -21.05
N ARG A 184 11.58 -9.88 -20.95
CA ARG A 184 10.15 -9.99 -21.23
C ARG A 184 9.36 -9.42 -20.06
N PRO A 185 8.23 -8.70 -20.30
CA PRO A 185 7.42 -8.15 -19.21
C PRO A 185 6.97 -9.23 -18.24
N ALA A 186 7.11 -8.95 -16.95
CA ALA A 186 6.76 -9.88 -15.88
C ALA A 186 5.24 -10.04 -15.70
N VAL A 187 4.47 -9.05 -16.11
CA VAL A 187 3.02 -9.07 -16.07
C VAL A 187 2.52 -9.17 -17.51
N PRO A 188 1.84 -10.26 -17.91
CA PRO A 188 0.99 -10.20 -19.07
C PRO A 188 -0.07 -9.16 -18.72
N VAL A 189 -0.07 -8.01 -19.39
CA VAL A 189 -1.33 -7.27 -19.53
C VAL A 189 -2.30 -8.31 -20.05
N ALA A 190 -3.34 -8.61 -19.28
CA ALA A 190 -4.30 -9.65 -19.64
C ALA A 190 -4.63 -9.45 -21.11
N SER A 191 -4.22 -10.41 -21.91
CA SER A 191 -4.54 -10.45 -23.34
C SER A 191 -6.02 -10.16 -23.41
N ARG A 192 -6.39 -9.21 -24.24
CA ARG A 192 -7.79 -8.95 -24.53
C ARG A 192 -8.48 -10.30 -24.64
N PRO A 193 -9.54 -10.59 -23.91
CA PRO A 193 -10.35 -11.76 -24.25
C PRO A 193 -10.75 -11.59 -25.71
N ASP A 194 -10.29 -12.47 -26.57
CA ASP A 194 -10.64 -12.47 -27.98
C ASP A 194 -12.17 -12.47 -28.08
N GLY A 195 -12.76 -11.41 -28.62
CA GLY A 195 -14.20 -11.29 -28.82
C GLY A 195 -14.90 -10.10 -28.15
N LEU A 196 -14.21 -9.26 -27.35
CA LEU A 196 -14.83 -8.01 -26.91
C LEU A 196 -14.62 -6.93 -27.98
N GLU A 197 -15.65 -6.71 -28.79
CA GLU A 197 -15.77 -5.53 -29.64
C GLU A 197 -15.59 -4.25 -28.78
N PRO A 198 -14.99 -3.19 -29.34
CA PRO A 198 -14.90 -1.91 -28.64
C PRO A 198 -16.34 -1.49 -28.32
N SER A 199 -16.69 -1.51 -27.03
CA SER A 199 -17.96 -0.96 -26.57
C SER A 199 -18.13 0.40 -27.24
N SER A 200 -19.26 0.58 -27.91
CA SER A 200 -19.68 1.82 -28.54
C SER A 200 -19.93 2.89 -27.47
N ALA A 201 -18.87 3.27 -26.77
CA ALA A 201 -18.87 4.48 -25.98
C ALA A 201 -19.06 5.66 -26.95
N PRO A 202 -19.91 6.65 -26.60
CA PRO A 202 -20.08 7.82 -27.43
C PRO A 202 -18.73 8.44 -27.71
N SER A 203 -18.36 8.49 -28.99
CA SER A 203 -17.10 9.01 -29.51
C SER A 203 -17.01 10.54 -29.42
N SER A 204 -17.35 11.12 -28.31
CA SER A 204 -16.90 12.44 -27.96
C SER A 204 -15.45 12.34 -27.50
N LYS A 205 -14.50 12.41 -28.46
CA LYS A 205 -13.07 12.62 -28.16
C LYS A 205 -13.00 13.69 -27.06
N PRO A 206 -12.58 13.36 -25.83
CA PRO A 206 -12.41 14.39 -24.85
C PRO A 206 -11.35 15.34 -25.42
N ARG A 207 -11.74 16.56 -25.76
CA ARG A 207 -10.80 17.62 -26.08
C ARG A 207 -9.95 17.77 -24.83
N THR A 208 -8.75 17.23 -24.89
CA THR A 208 -7.78 17.35 -23.82
C THR A 208 -7.36 18.80 -23.77
N ASP A 209 -8.05 19.56 -22.93
CA ASP A 209 -7.72 20.96 -22.72
C ASP A 209 -6.47 21.00 -21.84
N TRP A 210 -5.32 21.30 -22.46
CA TRP A 210 -4.05 21.49 -21.77
C TRP A 210 -4.20 22.43 -20.56
N LYS A 211 -4.96 23.51 -20.70
CA LYS A 211 -5.22 24.46 -19.60
C LYS A 211 -5.89 23.80 -18.41
N ARG A 212 -6.81 22.86 -18.64
CA ARG A 212 -7.44 22.05 -17.58
C ARG A 212 -6.42 21.16 -16.89
N SER A 213 -5.59 20.46 -17.65
CA SER A 213 -4.55 19.55 -17.08
C SER A 213 -3.55 20.32 -16.24
N VAL A 214 -3.06 21.46 -16.71
CA VAL A 214 -2.15 22.34 -15.95
C VAL A 214 -2.83 22.86 -14.68
N ARG A 215 -4.10 23.30 -14.75
CA ARG A 215 -4.84 23.76 -13.57
C ARG A 215 -4.99 22.63 -12.54
N VAL A 216 -5.39 21.43 -12.95
CA VAL A 216 -5.52 20.26 -12.06
C VAL A 216 -4.17 19.96 -11.41
N PHE A 217 -3.09 19.93 -12.18
CA PHE A 217 -1.74 19.70 -11.67
C PHE A 217 -1.35 20.73 -10.61
N LEU A 218 -1.48 22.02 -10.91
CA LEU A 218 -1.11 23.09 -9.99
C LEU A 218 -1.96 23.08 -8.71
N VAL A 219 -3.27 22.92 -8.83
CA VAL A 219 -4.16 22.84 -7.67
C VAL A 219 -3.81 21.63 -6.79
N CYS A 220 -3.60 20.46 -7.38
CA CYS A 220 -3.22 19.28 -6.62
C CYS A 220 -1.83 19.41 -6.00
N MET A 221 -0.86 20.00 -6.68
CA MET A 221 0.48 20.25 -6.13
C MET A 221 0.40 21.18 -4.91
N VAL A 222 -0.35 22.28 -5.02
CA VAL A 222 -0.55 23.20 -3.89
C VAL A 222 -1.23 22.47 -2.73
N LEU A 223 -2.33 21.77 -2.95
CA LEU A 223 -3.07 21.08 -1.89
C LEU A 223 -2.24 19.95 -1.26
N TRP A 224 -1.41 19.27 -2.02
CA TRP A 224 -0.55 18.22 -1.50
C TRP A 224 0.48 18.77 -0.52
N TRP A 225 1.20 19.83 -0.94
CA TRP A 225 2.31 20.39 -0.16
C TRP A 225 1.88 21.45 0.87
N LEU A 226 0.65 21.96 0.77
CA LEU A 226 0.14 23.00 1.69
C LEU A 226 0.22 22.60 3.16
N PRO A 227 -0.23 21.40 3.61
CA PRO A 227 -0.15 21.02 5.01
C PRO A 227 1.32 20.90 5.49
N VAL A 228 2.22 20.36 4.66
CA VAL A 228 3.64 20.27 4.97
C VAL A 228 4.26 21.66 5.10
N GLY A 229 3.94 22.58 4.18
CA GLY A 229 4.41 23.96 4.20
C GLY A 229 3.88 24.74 5.42
N LEU A 230 2.62 24.56 5.80
CA LEU A 230 2.04 25.18 7.00
C LEU A 230 2.73 24.69 8.28
N VAL A 231 2.99 23.37 8.39
CA VAL A 231 3.73 22.81 9.53
C VAL A 231 5.17 23.32 9.54
N ALA A 232 5.83 23.43 8.40
CA ALA A 232 7.19 23.97 8.30
C ALA A 232 7.26 25.45 8.70
N ALA A 233 6.26 26.25 8.33
CA ALA A 233 6.15 27.65 8.73
C ALA A 233 5.85 27.82 10.23
N TRP A 234 5.09 26.88 10.82
CA TRP A 234 4.68 26.95 12.23
C TRP A 234 5.76 26.41 13.18
N LEU A 235 6.33 25.22 12.89
CA LEU A 235 7.23 24.48 13.79
C LEU A 235 8.70 24.49 13.32
N GLY A 236 8.94 25.06 12.15
CA GLY A 236 10.28 25.03 11.53
C GLY A 236 10.54 23.80 10.66
N ALA A 237 11.39 23.95 9.65
CA ALA A 237 11.70 22.89 8.66
C ALA A 237 12.43 21.67 9.28
N GLY A 238 13.05 21.81 10.44
CA GLY A 238 13.73 20.71 11.15
C GLY A 238 12.81 19.76 11.93
N HIS A 239 11.54 20.13 12.11
CA HIS A 239 10.60 19.37 12.93
C HIS A 239 10.27 18.01 12.31
N VAL A 240 10.04 16.96 13.14
CA VAL A 240 9.76 15.59 12.70
C VAL A 240 8.56 15.53 11.73
N LEU A 241 7.49 16.26 11.99
CA LEU A 241 6.31 16.32 11.13
C LEU A 241 6.65 16.75 9.69
N VAL A 242 7.58 17.72 9.54
CA VAL A 242 8.01 18.17 8.20
C VAL A 242 8.84 17.07 7.52
N LYS A 243 9.75 16.43 8.25
CA LYS A 243 10.55 15.31 7.72
C LYS A 243 9.66 14.15 7.29
N GLU A 244 8.65 13.81 8.10
CA GLU A 244 7.63 12.80 7.75
C GLU A 244 6.85 13.19 6.50
N GLY A 245 6.34 14.43 6.44
CA GLY A 245 5.58 14.93 5.29
C GLY A 245 6.37 14.87 3.99
N VAL A 246 7.65 15.25 4.00
CA VAL A 246 8.55 15.18 2.85
C VAL A 246 8.86 13.72 2.49
N PHE A 247 9.22 12.91 3.48
CA PHE A 247 9.58 11.51 3.27
C PHE A 247 8.41 10.69 2.69
N PHE A 248 7.22 10.77 3.30
CA PHE A 248 6.06 10.00 2.84
C PHE A 248 5.52 10.53 1.50
N SER A 249 5.69 11.83 1.20
CA SER A 249 5.44 12.36 -0.15
C SER A 249 6.36 11.69 -1.19
N GLY A 250 7.65 11.58 -0.89
CA GLY A 250 8.60 10.87 -1.76
C GLY A 250 8.28 9.38 -1.90
N ALA A 251 7.97 8.71 -0.79
CA ALA A 251 7.59 7.30 -0.76
C ALA A 251 6.34 7.03 -1.61
N SER A 252 5.33 7.91 -1.59
CA SER A 252 4.10 7.74 -2.37
C SER A 252 4.34 7.80 -3.88
N VAL A 253 5.32 8.58 -4.35
CA VAL A 253 5.69 8.69 -5.78
C VAL A 253 6.45 7.47 -6.27
N ILE A 254 7.23 6.83 -5.42
CA ILE A 254 7.99 5.61 -5.78
C ILE A 254 7.23 4.31 -5.51
N THR A 255 5.99 4.38 -5.02
CA THR A 255 5.14 3.23 -4.75
C THR A 255 4.54 2.68 -6.05
N PHE A 256 5.25 1.79 -6.72
CA PHE A 256 4.74 1.05 -7.87
C PHE A 256 4.52 -0.42 -7.49
N GLY A 257 3.40 -1.01 -7.90
CA GLY A 257 3.09 -2.42 -7.62
C GLY A 257 2.49 -2.69 -6.24
N GLY A 258 1.83 -1.69 -5.65
CA GLY A 258 1.04 -1.81 -4.42
C GLY A 258 1.82 -1.61 -3.12
N ALA A 259 1.11 -1.72 -2.00
CA ALA A 259 1.64 -1.42 -0.67
C ALA A 259 2.87 -2.25 -0.28
N TYR A 260 2.89 -3.54 -0.63
CA TYR A 260 4.04 -4.42 -0.32
C TYR A 260 5.34 -3.98 -1.00
N ALA A 261 5.25 -3.16 -2.04
CA ALA A 261 6.42 -2.67 -2.75
C ALA A 261 7.17 -1.57 -1.99
N VAL A 262 6.47 -0.68 -1.31
CA VAL A 262 7.07 0.46 -0.62
C VAL A 262 7.32 0.21 0.86
N LEU A 263 6.55 -0.69 1.49
CA LEU A 263 6.68 -0.98 2.93
C LEU A 263 8.11 -1.35 3.36
N PRO A 264 8.87 -2.18 2.62
CA PRO A 264 10.25 -2.47 2.97
C PRO A 264 11.16 -1.25 2.97
N TYR A 265 10.98 -0.36 2.01
CA TYR A 265 11.73 0.89 1.94
C TYR A 265 11.38 1.81 3.12
N VAL A 266 10.09 1.96 3.40
CA VAL A 266 9.64 2.78 4.53
C VAL A 266 10.12 2.19 5.86
N ALA A 267 10.04 0.86 6.03
CA ALA A 267 10.52 0.18 7.24
C ALA A 267 12.02 0.42 7.46
N GLN A 268 12.83 0.24 6.42
CA GLN A 268 14.25 0.51 6.49
C GLN A 268 14.54 1.96 6.90
N GLN A 269 13.92 2.92 6.23
CA GLN A 269 14.15 4.33 6.51
C GLN A 269 13.65 4.73 7.91
N ALA A 270 12.44 4.30 8.28
CA ALA A 270 11.83 4.66 9.56
C ALA A 270 12.56 4.05 10.77
N VAL A 271 13.09 2.82 10.62
CA VAL A 271 13.79 2.11 11.69
C VAL A 271 15.27 2.45 11.72
N GLU A 272 15.98 2.33 10.57
CA GLU A 272 17.44 2.38 10.53
C GLU A 272 18.00 3.80 10.36
N GLN A 273 17.30 4.69 9.64
CA GLN A 273 17.82 6.03 9.31
C GLN A 273 17.23 7.13 10.18
N PHE A 274 15.90 7.17 10.28
CA PHE A 274 15.22 8.21 11.02
C PHE A 274 14.98 7.86 12.49
N HIS A 275 15.02 6.56 12.84
CA HIS A 275 14.73 6.08 14.19
C HIS A 275 13.37 6.58 14.73
N TRP A 276 12.37 6.65 13.83
CA TRP A 276 11.01 7.04 14.22
C TRP A 276 10.30 5.95 14.99
N VAL A 277 10.58 4.70 14.62
CA VAL A 277 10.02 3.50 15.24
C VAL A 277 11.09 2.42 15.37
N SER A 278 10.96 1.57 16.38
CA SER A 278 11.76 0.35 16.52
C SER A 278 11.28 -0.75 15.58
N SER A 279 12.08 -1.81 15.40
CA SER A 279 11.68 -2.99 14.62
C SER A 279 10.43 -3.66 15.20
N SER A 280 10.28 -3.70 16.53
CA SER A 280 9.10 -4.25 17.21
C SER A 280 7.84 -3.40 16.95
N GLU A 281 7.96 -2.08 17.00
CA GLU A 281 6.87 -1.15 16.67
C GLU A 281 6.48 -1.24 15.20
N MET A 282 7.46 -1.36 14.30
CA MET A 282 7.18 -1.59 12.88
C MET A 282 6.38 -2.86 12.66
N MET A 283 6.75 -3.96 13.31
CA MET A 283 6.00 -5.23 13.22
C MET A 283 4.60 -5.11 13.83
N ALA A 284 4.47 -4.42 14.98
CA ALA A 284 3.17 -4.15 15.58
C ALA A 284 2.26 -3.34 14.64
N GLY A 285 2.78 -2.28 14.03
CA GLY A 285 2.06 -1.47 13.03
C GLY A 285 1.61 -2.28 11.82
N MET A 286 2.46 -3.16 11.30
CA MET A 286 2.10 -4.05 10.20
C MET A 286 1.00 -5.04 10.60
N ALA A 287 1.07 -5.62 11.80
CA ALA A 287 0.04 -6.53 12.31
C ALA A 287 -1.31 -5.81 12.48
N LEU A 288 -1.30 -4.62 13.06
CA LEU A 288 -2.51 -3.80 13.24
C LEU A 288 -3.12 -3.40 11.89
N ALA A 289 -2.32 -2.96 10.94
CA ALA A 289 -2.79 -2.59 9.61
C ALA A 289 -3.38 -3.78 8.83
N GLU A 290 -2.81 -4.98 8.97
CA GLU A 290 -3.31 -6.19 8.30
C GLU A 290 -4.59 -6.73 8.94
N SER A 291 -4.79 -6.47 10.22
CA SER A 291 -6.01 -6.86 10.96
C SER A 291 -7.15 -5.85 10.84
N THR A 292 -6.89 -4.67 10.27
CA THR A 292 -7.90 -3.61 10.06
C THR A 292 -8.43 -3.61 8.62
N PRO A 293 -9.67 -3.13 8.38
CA PRO A 293 -10.12 -2.90 7.01
C PRO A 293 -9.35 -1.76 6.38
N GLY A 294 -9.20 -1.76 5.06
CA GLY A 294 -8.58 -0.67 4.32
C GLY A 294 -7.25 -1.03 3.65
N PRO A 295 -6.65 -0.10 2.90
CA PRO A 295 -5.42 -0.36 2.18
C PRO A 295 -4.25 -0.61 3.14
N LEU A 296 -3.49 -1.69 2.93
CA LEU A 296 -2.36 -2.07 3.81
C LEU A 296 -1.33 -0.94 4.02
N ILE A 297 -1.16 -0.06 3.03
CA ILE A 297 -0.26 1.10 3.12
C ILE A 297 -0.65 2.06 4.26
N ILE A 298 -1.82 1.90 4.87
CA ILE A 298 -2.26 2.69 6.03
C ILE A 298 -1.30 2.54 7.23
N VAL A 299 -0.50 1.48 7.28
CA VAL A 299 0.56 1.32 8.29
C VAL A 299 1.51 2.52 8.36
N LEU A 300 1.68 3.27 7.26
CA LEU A 300 2.48 4.50 7.25
C LEU A 300 1.94 5.53 8.23
N GLN A 301 0.61 5.58 8.40
CA GLN A 301 -0.04 6.43 9.40
C GLN A 301 0.37 6.06 10.83
N PHE A 302 0.49 4.76 11.14
CA PHE A 302 0.99 4.30 12.43
C PHE A 302 2.44 4.74 12.67
N ILE A 303 3.29 4.63 11.64
CA ILE A 303 4.68 5.07 11.70
C ILE A 303 4.76 6.59 11.94
N GLY A 304 3.99 7.39 11.19
CA GLY A 304 3.95 8.84 11.38
C GLY A 304 3.33 9.25 12.73
N PHE A 305 2.36 8.46 13.25
CA PHE A 305 1.86 8.69 14.61
C PHE A 305 2.96 8.51 15.66
N LEU A 306 3.66 7.37 15.63
CA LEU A 306 4.67 7.05 16.63
C LEU A 306 5.94 7.88 16.49
N GLY A 307 6.40 8.14 15.27
CA GLY A 307 7.55 9.01 15.03
C GLY A 307 7.35 10.41 15.60
N ALA A 308 6.17 10.97 15.36
CA ALA A 308 5.79 12.27 15.94
C ALA A 308 5.51 12.19 17.45
N TRP A 309 4.98 11.08 17.96
CA TRP A 309 4.77 10.84 19.39
C TRP A 309 6.09 10.81 20.17
N HIS A 310 7.11 10.13 19.63
CA HIS A 310 8.44 10.01 20.26
C HIS A 310 9.26 11.29 20.16
N GLN A 311 9.00 12.13 19.15
CA GLN A 311 9.74 13.37 18.89
C GLN A 311 8.81 14.58 18.81
N PRO A 312 8.03 14.90 19.88
CA PRO A 312 6.95 15.88 19.80
C PRO A 312 7.42 17.34 19.66
N GLY A 313 8.70 17.63 19.94
CA GLY A 313 9.23 18.99 19.95
C GLY A 313 8.50 19.89 20.96
N PRO A 314 7.96 21.04 20.53
CA PRO A 314 7.22 21.94 21.41
C PRO A 314 5.77 21.51 21.67
N LEU A 315 5.30 20.45 20.98
CA LEU A 315 3.93 19.94 21.11
C LEU A 315 3.82 18.89 22.22
N SER A 316 2.60 18.65 22.70
CA SER A 316 2.36 17.46 23.53
C SER A 316 2.45 16.20 22.67
N PRO A 317 2.92 15.03 23.21
CA PRO A 317 3.05 13.80 22.44
C PRO A 317 1.77 13.38 21.69
N TRP A 318 0.60 13.45 22.34
CA TRP A 318 -0.68 13.09 21.74
C TRP A 318 -1.04 14.00 20.57
N MET A 319 -0.79 15.32 20.69
CA MET A 319 -1.07 16.26 19.61
C MET A 319 -0.12 16.05 18.43
N SER A 320 1.17 15.87 18.71
CA SER A 320 2.17 15.58 17.69
C SER A 320 1.84 14.27 16.96
N GLY A 321 1.48 13.20 17.69
CA GLY A 321 1.08 11.91 17.10
C GLY A 321 -0.13 12.02 16.18
N ILE A 322 -1.20 12.73 16.60
CA ILE A 322 -2.39 12.94 15.76
C ILE A 322 -2.03 13.72 14.50
N LEU A 323 -1.23 14.78 14.61
CA LEU A 323 -0.77 15.56 13.46
C LEU A 323 0.12 14.72 12.53
N GLY A 324 1.03 13.90 13.09
CA GLY A 324 1.87 12.98 12.35
C GLY A 324 1.03 11.95 11.56
N ALA A 325 0.05 11.33 12.20
CA ALA A 325 -0.88 10.43 11.55
C ALA A 325 -1.66 11.09 10.41
N GLY A 326 -2.19 12.30 10.66
CA GLY A 326 -2.96 13.05 9.67
C GLY A 326 -2.10 13.48 8.48
N LEU A 327 -0.92 14.02 8.74
CA LEU A 327 0.00 14.49 7.70
C LEU A 327 0.52 13.33 6.85
N THR A 328 0.90 12.22 7.49
CA THR A 328 1.34 11.01 6.79
C THR A 328 0.24 10.42 5.93
N SER A 329 -0.99 10.32 6.46
CA SER A 329 -2.13 9.87 5.64
C SER A 329 -2.38 10.80 4.47
N TRP A 330 -2.32 12.11 4.68
CA TRP A 330 -2.48 13.09 3.61
C TRP A 330 -1.43 12.91 2.52
N THR A 331 -0.16 12.92 2.88
CA THR A 331 0.95 12.82 1.92
C THR A 331 1.03 11.47 1.20
N THR A 332 0.52 10.39 1.82
CA THR A 332 0.47 9.06 1.22
C THR A 332 -0.68 8.91 0.23
N PHE A 333 -1.87 9.38 0.58
CA PHE A 333 -3.09 9.10 -0.20
C PHE A 333 -3.47 10.21 -1.16
N PHE A 334 -3.11 11.46 -0.89
CA PHE A 334 -3.46 12.60 -1.74
C PHE A 334 -2.89 12.51 -3.17
N PRO A 335 -1.64 12.05 -3.40
CA PRO A 335 -1.10 11.92 -4.75
C PRO A 335 -1.91 11.05 -5.69
N SER A 336 -2.65 10.07 -5.16
CA SER A 336 -3.56 9.24 -5.96
C SER A 336 -4.64 10.06 -6.66
N PHE A 337 -5.17 11.10 -6.02
CA PHE A 337 -6.13 12.01 -6.65
C PHE A 337 -5.49 12.79 -7.81
N LEU A 338 -4.26 13.26 -7.64
CA LEU A 338 -3.50 13.92 -8.71
C LEU A 338 -3.37 13.01 -9.92
N TRP A 339 -2.87 11.78 -9.70
CA TRP A 339 -2.63 10.84 -10.80
C TRP A 339 -3.93 10.47 -11.52
N ILE A 340 -5.01 10.23 -10.78
CA ILE A 340 -6.30 9.89 -11.38
C ILE A 340 -6.90 11.08 -12.13
N PHE A 341 -6.99 12.27 -11.55
CA PHE A 341 -7.63 13.41 -12.21
C PHE A 341 -6.83 13.94 -13.40
N LEU A 342 -5.50 13.77 -13.37
CA LEU A 342 -4.63 14.12 -14.48
C LEU A 342 -4.65 13.04 -15.57
N GLY A 343 -4.59 11.78 -15.18
CA GLY A 343 -4.40 10.64 -16.07
C GLY A 343 -5.68 10.04 -16.63
N ALA A 344 -6.81 10.09 -15.90
CA ALA A 344 -8.06 9.49 -16.34
C ALA A 344 -8.52 9.89 -17.76
N PRO A 345 -8.36 11.14 -18.22
CA PRO A 345 -8.68 11.51 -19.60
C PRO A 345 -7.75 10.88 -20.66
N TRP A 346 -6.59 10.34 -20.24
CA TRP A 346 -5.57 9.79 -21.12
C TRP A 346 -5.50 8.26 -21.13
N VAL A 347 -6.31 7.59 -20.29
CA VAL A 347 -6.31 6.12 -20.11
C VAL A 347 -6.33 5.39 -21.44
N GLU A 348 -7.18 5.81 -22.38
CA GLU A 348 -7.33 5.17 -23.67
C GLU A 348 -6.10 5.33 -24.60
N ARG A 349 -5.24 6.33 -24.33
CA ARG A 349 -4.03 6.61 -25.13
C ARG A 349 -2.78 5.92 -24.59
N LEU A 350 -2.76 5.54 -23.32
CA LEU A 350 -1.61 4.92 -22.65
C LEU A 350 -1.56 3.40 -22.88
N GLN A 351 -2.58 2.81 -23.46
CA GLN A 351 -2.64 1.39 -23.78
C GLN A 351 -1.62 1.02 -24.86
N GLY A 352 -0.79 0.01 -24.60
CA GLY A 352 0.10 -0.59 -25.60
C GLY A 352 1.55 -0.10 -25.61
N LEU A 353 2.00 0.64 -24.61
CA LEU A 353 3.39 1.06 -24.48
C LEU A 353 4.29 -0.11 -24.01
N LYS A 354 4.83 -0.91 -24.94
CA LYS A 354 5.72 -2.06 -24.65
C LYS A 354 6.93 -1.73 -23.77
N HIS A 355 7.42 -0.49 -23.81
CA HIS A 355 8.53 -0.03 -22.97
C HIS A 355 8.13 0.07 -21.49
N TRP A 356 6.89 0.44 -21.20
CA TRP A 356 6.36 0.56 -19.85
C TRP A 356 6.26 -0.79 -19.14
N GLU A 357 5.81 -1.81 -19.84
CA GLU A 357 5.72 -3.18 -19.29
C GLU A 357 7.10 -3.74 -18.90
N ARG A 358 8.12 -3.43 -19.69
CA ARG A 358 9.51 -3.83 -19.42
C ARG A 358 10.03 -3.16 -18.15
N TRP A 359 9.80 -1.86 -18.03
CA TRP A 359 10.21 -1.09 -16.85
C TRP A 359 9.54 -1.59 -15.57
N MET A 360 8.23 -1.88 -15.62
CA MET A 360 7.49 -2.46 -14.50
C MET A 360 8.09 -3.80 -14.04
N GLY A 361 8.52 -4.66 -14.97
CA GLY A 361 9.18 -5.92 -14.61
C GLY A 361 10.47 -5.72 -13.81
N VAL A 362 11.25 -4.71 -14.17
CA VAL A 362 12.51 -4.38 -13.50
C VAL A 362 12.28 -3.76 -12.12
N VAL A 363 11.34 -2.81 -12.01
CA VAL A 363 10.93 -2.24 -10.73
C VAL A 363 10.44 -3.35 -9.79
N SER A 364 9.61 -4.27 -10.30
CA SER A 364 9.11 -5.41 -9.52
C SER A 364 10.24 -6.31 -9.01
N ALA A 365 11.30 -6.53 -9.78
CA ALA A 365 12.46 -7.30 -9.33
C ALA A 365 13.22 -6.57 -8.21
N GLY A 366 13.43 -5.26 -8.34
CA GLY A 366 14.01 -4.44 -7.27
C GLY A 366 13.21 -4.49 -5.98
N VAL A 367 11.88 -4.41 -6.10
CA VAL A 367 10.96 -4.54 -4.95
C VAL A 367 11.09 -5.90 -4.27
N VAL A 368 11.18 -7.01 -5.02
CA VAL A 368 11.38 -8.34 -4.41
C VAL A 368 12.69 -8.39 -3.63
N GLY A 369 13.78 -7.82 -4.15
CA GLY A 369 15.05 -7.72 -3.44
C GLY A 369 14.94 -6.93 -2.14
N MET A 370 14.14 -5.86 -2.13
CA MET A 370 13.85 -5.06 -0.93
C MET A 370 13.01 -5.83 0.08
N ILE A 371 11.99 -6.58 -0.36
CA ILE A 371 11.18 -7.45 0.54
C ILE A 371 12.06 -8.54 1.16
N MET A 372 13.02 -9.11 0.42
CA MET A 372 14.01 -10.04 0.96
C MET A 372 14.83 -9.41 2.09
N HIS A 373 15.25 -8.15 1.91
CA HIS A 373 15.99 -7.42 2.94
C HIS A 373 15.15 -7.21 4.20
N LEU A 374 13.90 -6.76 4.05
CA LEU A 374 12.96 -6.60 5.15
C LEU A 374 12.69 -7.91 5.88
N ALA A 375 12.39 -8.98 5.14
CA ALA A 375 12.15 -10.31 5.71
C ALA A 375 13.33 -10.81 6.55
N TRP A 376 14.55 -10.56 6.07
CA TRP A 376 15.77 -10.88 6.81
C TRP A 376 15.90 -10.04 8.08
N GLY A 377 15.81 -8.71 7.98
CA GLY A 377 15.99 -7.79 9.12
C GLY A 377 14.96 -8.03 10.23
N LEU A 378 13.67 -8.06 9.88
CA LEU A 378 12.61 -8.32 10.84
C LEU A 378 12.63 -9.78 11.35
N GLY A 379 13.04 -10.73 10.50
CA GLY A 379 13.20 -12.11 10.92
C GLY A 379 14.26 -12.29 12.00
N VAL A 380 15.42 -11.68 11.83
CA VAL A 380 16.48 -11.66 12.85
C VAL A 380 15.99 -10.97 14.14
N SER A 381 15.26 -9.86 14.02
CA SER A 381 14.71 -9.14 15.19
C SER A 381 13.62 -9.95 15.92
N ALA A 382 12.75 -10.66 15.20
CA ALA A 382 11.63 -11.41 15.77
C ALA A 382 12.03 -12.75 16.39
N LEU A 383 13.12 -13.38 15.87
CA LEU A 383 13.58 -14.70 16.29
C LEU A 383 14.84 -14.65 17.14
N GLY A 384 15.53 -13.52 17.22
CA GLY A 384 16.76 -13.37 18.00
C GLY A 384 16.46 -13.12 19.47
N THR A 385 17.13 -13.87 20.36
CA THR A 385 17.16 -13.56 21.79
C THR A 385 18.34 -12.62 22.09
N ALA A 386 18.32 -11.98 23.28
CA ALA A 386 19.42 -11.13 23.74
C ALA A 386 20.77 -11.86 23.80
N ASP A 387 20.73 -13.18 24.00
CA ASP A 387 21.91 -14.05 24.06
C ASP A 387 22.40 -14.53 22.68
N GLY A 388 21.85 -14.01 21.59
CA GLY A 388 22.21 -14.41 20.23
C GLY A 388 21.69 -15.80 19.81
N ARG A 389 20.81 -16.40 20.60
CA ARG A 389 20.14 -17.68 20.28
C ARG A 389 18.84 -17.44 19.52
N VAL A 390 18.34 -18.52 18.92
CA VAL A 390 17.02 -18.50 18.27
C VAL A 390 15.94 -18.76 19.32
N ASP A 391 14.93 -17.90 19.34
CA ASP A 391 13.74 -18.07 20.18
C ASP A 391 12.88 -19.22 19.63
N GLY A 392 12.95 -20.39 20.29
CA GLY A 392 12.22 -21.59 19.86
C GLY A 392 10.70 -21.40 19.80
N PRO A 393 10.04 -20.90 20.86
CA PRO A 393 8.63 -20.55 20.82
C PRO A 393 8.21 -19.59 19.68
N ALA A 394 9.01 -18.54 19.44
CA ALA A 394 8.75 -17.60 18.34
C ALA A 394 8.89 -18.30 16.97
N LEU A 395 9.86 -19.19 16.82
CA LEU A 395 10.03 -19.98 15.60
C LEU A 395 8.81 -20.91 15.35
N ILE A 396 8.27 -21.54 16.38
CA ILE A 396 7.06 -22.37 16.28
C ILE A 396 5.88 -21.52 15.80
N ILE A 397 5.66 -20.34 16.40
CA ILE A 397 4.60 -19.43 15.98
C ILE A 397 4.77 -19.03 14.51
N LEU A 398 6.01 -18.71 14.09
CA LEU A 398 6.31 -18.38 12.69
C LEU A 398 5.95 -19.52 11.73
N VAL A 399 6.40 -20.75 12.02
CA VAL A 399 6.17 -21.91 11.16
C VAL A 399 4.67 -22.24 11.06
N VAL A 400 3.94 -22.18 12.19
CA VAL A 400 2.50 -22.40 12.23
C VAL A 400 1.77 -21.31 11.46
N ALA A 401 2.09 -20.03 11.70
CA ALA A 401 1.49 -18.91 11.00
C ALA A 401 1.74 -18.99 9.47
N PHE A 402 2.98 -19.32 9.08
CA PHE A 402 3.33 -19.50 7.66
C PHE A 402 2.52 -20.65 7.03
N GLY A 403 2.42 -21.79 7.72
CA GLY A 403 1.66 -22.95 7.27
C GLY A 403 0.18 -22.65 7.08
N LEU A 404 -0.44 -22.00 8.07
CA LEU A 404 -1.86 -21.60 8.02
C LEU A 404 -2.14 -20.63 6.87
N MET A 405 -1.27 -19.65 6.64
CA MET A 405 -1.44 -18.68 5.55
C MET A 405 -1.16 -19.31 4.17
N ARG A 406 -0.13 -20.18 4.06
CA ARG A 406 0.36 -20.68 2.77
C ARG A 406 -0.44 -21.87 2.26
N TRP A 407 -0.77 -22.82 3.13
CA TRP A 407 -1.46 -24.08 2.81
C TRP A 407 -2.88 -24.11 3.36
N GLY A 408 -3.10 -23.65 4.59
CA GLY A 408 -4.42 -23.57 5.21
C GLY A 408 -5.34 -22.50 4.59
N ARG A 409 -4.78 -21.54 3.84
CA ARG A 409 -5.50 -20.42 3.22
C ARG A 409 -6.31 -19.58 4.21
N TRP A 410 -5.88 -19.55 5.46
CA TRP A 410 -6.50 -18.71 6.47
C TRP A 410 -6.28 -17.23 6.16
N PRO A 411 -7.26 -16.36 6.43
CA PRO A 411 -7.07 -14.92 6.29
C PRO A 411 -5.98 -14.43 7.25
N SER A 412 -5.10 -13.56 6.77
CA SER A 412 -3.96 -13.02 7.53
C SER A 412 -4.36 -12.45 8.88
N GLY A 413 -5.45 -11.70 8.96
CA GLY A 413 -5.95 -11.13 10.22
C GLY A 413 -6.29 -12.20 11.27
N ALA A 414 -6.89 -13.34 10.87
CA ALA A 414 -7.18 -14.43 11.80
C ALA A 414 -5.92 -15.09 12.35
N VAL A 415 -4.90 -15.29 11.50
CA VAL A 415 -3.61 -15.84 11.91
C VAL A 415 -2.88 -14.89 12.85
N ILE A 416 -2.92 -13.59 12.58
CA ILE A 416 -2.36 -12.55 13.44
C ILE A 416 -3.02 -12.57 14.83
N LEU A 417 -4.37 -12.61 14.89
CA LEU A 417 -5.09 -12.68 16.17
C LEU A 417 -4.75 -13.97 16.94
N LEU A 418 -4.67 -15.11 16.26
CA LEU A 418 -4.26 -16.38 16.88
C LEU A 418 -2.84 -16.24 17.46
N SER A 419 -1.93 -15.62 16.75
CA SER A 419 -0.54 -15.42 17.19
C SER A 419 -0.44 -14.48 18.39
N ALA A 420 -1.30 -13.47 18.49
CA ALA A 420 -1.41 -12.63 19.68
C ALA A 420 -1.83 -13.44 20.93
N VAL A 421 -2.82 -14.33 20.77
CA VAL A 421 -3.25 -15.23 21.85
C VAL A 421 -2.11 -16.16 22.27
N LEU A 422 -1.38 -16.74 21.29
CA LEU A 422 -0.22 -17.59 21.59
C LEU A 422 0.89 -16.82 22.30
N GLY A 423 1.09 -15.54 21.98
CA GLY A 423 2.04 -14.67 22.70
C GLY A 423 1.66 -14.46 24.17
N ILE A 424 0.36 -14.23 24.45
CA ILE A 424 -0.14 -14.11 25.83
C ILE A 424 0.05 -15.44 26.60
N LEU A 425 -0.32 -16.56 25.99
CA LEU A 425 -0.18 -17.89 26.60
C LEU A 425 1.31 -18.20 26.90
N ARG A 426 2.20 -17.86 25.96
CA ARG A 426 3.64 -17.99 26.15
C ARG A 426 4.13 -17.24 27.37
N ALA A 427 3.72 -15.98 27.52
CA ALA A 427 4.11 -15.16 28.66
C ALA A 427 3.59 -15.70 30.01
N GLN A 428 2.38 -16.29 30.03
CA GLN A 428 1.83 -16.92 31.21
C GLN A 428 2.55 -18.21 31.60
N LEU A 429 3.10 -18.96 30.62
CA LEU A 429 3.87 -20.17 30.83
C LEU A 429 5.36 -19.91 31.17
N GLY A 430 5.81 -18.64 31.13
CA GLY A 430 7.19 -18.27 31.40
C GLY A 430 8.20 -18.74 30.33
N LEU A 431 7.76 -18.93 29.09
CA LEU A 431 8.55 -19.46 27.98
C LEU A 431 9.21 -18.36 27.16
#